data_a30fc47777b1e6b2964ad9c799dc9520
#
_entry.id   a30fc47777b1e6b2964ad9c799dc9520
#
_cell.length_a   1.000
_cell.length_b   1.000
_cell.length_c   1.000
_cell.angle_alpha   90.00
_cell.angle_beta   90.00
_cell.angle_gamma   90.00
#
_symmetry.space_group_name_H-M   'P 1'
#
loop_
_entity.id
_entity.type
_entity.pdbx_description
1 polymer ?
#
loop_
_entity_poly.entity_id
_entity_poly.type
_entity_poly.pdbx_seq_one_letter_code
_entity_poly.pdbx_strand_id
1 'polypeptide(L)'
;MESKDELYYIATDLLRKLIHTPSISRNEEAAAQLVHDTLVKQGFTPHRIGNNVWALAQSYDPAKPTLLLNSHLDTVKPAASWIRDPFTPVEEEGRLYGLGSNDAGASVVSLLGAFLFLASTEQPYNLIFLASAEEEVSGANGIVLALSELPPVDFAVV
;
A
#
# COMPACT_ATOMS: atom_id res chain seq x y z
N MET A 1 -16.39 -13.13 -4.12
CA MET A 1 -14.91 -13.35 -4.19
C MET A 1 -14.45 -12.87 -5.56
N GLU A 2 -13.57 -11.89 -5.59
CA GLU A 2 -12.98 -11.41 -6.84
C GLU A 2 -12.14 -12.50 -7.49
N SER A 3 -12.14 -12.54 -8.82
CA SER A 3 -11.27 -13.46 -9.56
C SER A 3 -9.80 -13.01 -9.44
N LYS A 4 -8.86 -13.91 -9.69
CA LYS A 4 -7.43 -13.57 -9.74
C LYS A 4 -7.12 -12.48 -10.77
N ASP A 5 -7.85 -12.49 -11.89
CA ASP A 5 -7.69 -11.50 -12.96
C ASP A 5 -8.18 -10.09 -12.51
N GLU A 6 -9.27 -10.02 -11.75
CA GLU A 6 -9.76 -8.78 -11.16
C GLU A 6 -8.77 -8.21 -10.14
N LEU A 7 -8.25 -9.05 -9.24
CA LEU A 7 -7.23 -8.63 -8.26
C LEU A 7 -5.95 -8.13 -8.95
N TYR A 8 -5.51 -8.84 -10.00
CA TYR A 8 -4.36 -8.42 -10.81
C TYR A 8 -4.62 -7.05 -11.49
N TYR A 9 -5.82 -6.87 -12.04
CA TYR A 9 -6.21 -5.60 -12.65
C TYR A 9 -6.23 -4.46 -11.64
N ILE A 10 -6.82 -4.67 -10.45
CA ILE A 10 -6.85 -3.67 -9.36
C ILE A 10 -5.42 -3.29 -8.96
N ALA A 11 -4.55 -4.27 -8.73
CA ALA A 11 -3.17 -4.06 -8.34
C ALA A 11 -2.38 -3.29 -9.40
N THR A 12 -2.46 -3.69 -10.66
CA THR A 12 -1.69 -3.06 -11.74
C THR A 12 -2.24 -1.67 -12.12
N ASP A 13 -3.54 -1.44 -12.05
CA ASP A 13 -4.16 -0.12 -12.25
C ASP A 13 -3.74 0.85 -11.14
N LEU A 14 -3.77 0.39 -9.87
CA LEU A 14 -3.29 1.20 -8.76
C LEU A 14 -1.80 1.51 -8.89
N LEU A 15 -0.96 0.54 -9.26
CA LEU A 15 0.48 0.76 -9.45
C LEU A 15 0.77 1.82 -10.50
N ARG A 16 0.06 1.80 -11.64
CA ARG A 16 0.20 2.84 -12.68
C ARG A 16 -0.18 4.23 -12.13
N LYS A 17 -1.24 4.31 -11.35
CA LYS A 17 -1.67 5.57 -10.71
C LYS A 17 -0.65 6.05 -9.67
N LEU A 18 -0.10 5.16 -8.85
CA LEU A 18 0.94 5.49 -7.87
C LEU A 18 2.19 6.03 -8.56
N ILE A 19 2.68 5.39 -9.64
CA ILE A 19 3.81 5.90 -10.43
C ILE A 19 3.50 7.30 -10.99
N HIS A 20 2.29 7.52 -11.49
CA HIS A 20 1.89 8.81 -12.06
C HIS A 20 1.71 9.92 -11.01
N THR A 21 1.66 9.55 -9.74
CA THR A 21 1.45 10.47 -8.62
C THR A 21 2.75 10.63 -7.84
N PRO A 22 3.50 11.74 -7.99
CA PRO A 22 4.71 11.97 -7.22
C PRO A 22 4.45 11.84 -5.71
N SER A 23 5.23 11.01 -5.04
CA SER A 23 5.09 10.71 -3.61
C SER A 23 6.45 10.74 -2.89
N ILE A 24 7.26 11.75 -3.19
CA ILE A 24 8.55 11.93 -2.50
C ILE A 24 8.28 12.05 -1.00
N SER A 25 9.14 11.39 -0.20
CA SER A 25 9.00 11.34 1.27
C SER A 25 8.56 12.67 1.89
N ARG A 26 7.54 12.65 2.73
CA ARG A 26 6.81 13.76 3.35
C ARG A 26 5.81 14.49 2.42
N ASN A 27 5.64 14.04 1.18
CA ASN A 27 4.69 14.59 0.22
C ASN A 27 3.80 13.49 -0.38
N GLU A 28 3.40 12.50 0.42
CA GLU A 28 2.68 11.31 -0.02
C GLU A 28 1.16 11.48 -0.01
N GLU A 29 0.62 12.66 0.31
CA GLU A 29 -0.81 12.88 0.52
C GLU A 29 -1.68 12.36 -0.64
N ALA A 30 -1.28 12.66 -1.88
CA ALA A 30 -2.02 12.23 -3.06
C ALA A 30 -1.95 10.71 -3.27
N ALA A 31 -0.79 10.08 -3.02
CA ALA A 31 -0.64 8.62 -3.09
C ALA A 31 -1.46 7.92 -1.99
N ALA A 32 -1.44 8.46 -0.77
CA ALA A 32 -2.26 7.99 0.34
C ALA A 32 -3.76 8.07 0.00
N GLN A 33 -4.21 9.16 -0.65
CA GLN A 33 -5.59 9.30 -1.09
C GLN A 33 -5.97 8.24 -2.13
N LEU A 34 -5.09 7.92 -3.08
CA LEU A 34 -5.34 6.84 -4.06
C LEU A 34 -5.54 5.47 -3.40
N VAL A 35 -4.72 5.14 -2.41
CA VAL A 35 -4.86 3.87 -1.67
C VAL A 35 -6.15 3.87 -0.85
N HIS A 36 -6.42 4.96 -0.14
CA HIS A 36 -7.67 5.14 0.62
C HIS A 36 -8.90 4.91 -0.27
N ASP A 37 -8.97 5.59 -1.41
CA ASP A 37 -10.11 5.50 -2.32
C ASP A 37 -10.23 4.11 -2.96
N THR A 38 -9.10 3.45 -3.20
CA THR A 38 -9.09 2.06 -3.66
C THR A 38 -9.72 1.13 -2.62
N LEU A 39 -9.33 1.25 -1.35
CA LEU A 39 -9.92 0.47 -0.26
C LEU A 39 -11.43 0.73 -0.11
N VAL A 40 -11.86 2.01 -0.17
CA VAL A 40 -13.29 2.37 -0.14
C VAL A 40 -14.05 1.73 -1.30
N LYS A 41 -13.50 1.79 -2.51
CA LYS A 41 -14.10 1.17 -3.69
C LYS A 41 -14.24 -0.35 -3.55
N GLN A 42 -13.34 -0.99 -2.82
CA GLN A 42 -13.37 -2.42 -2.51
C GLN A 42 -14.26 -2.76 -1.29
N GLY A 43 -14.99 -1.77 -0.74
CA GLY A 43 -15.97 -1.97 0.33
C GLY A 43 -15.39 -1.95 1.74
N PHE A 44 -14.13 -1.57 1.92
CA PHE A 44 -13.51 -1.42 3.24
C PHE A 44 -13.73 -0.02 3.81
N THR A 45 -13.52 0.10 5.12
CA THR A 45 -13.50 1.39 5.84
C THR A 45 -12.05 1.68 6.24
N PRO A 46 -11.28 2.37 5.38
CA PRO A 46 -9.90 2.71 5.72
C PRO A 46 -9.82 3.80 6.79
N HIS A 47 -8.75 3.73 7.55
CA HIS A 47 -8.34 4.76 8.51
C HIS A 47 -7.11 5.48 7.94
N ARG A 48 -6.92 6.71 8.38
CA ARG A 48 -5.77 7.52 7.97
C ARG A 48 -5.18 8.26 9.17
N ILE A 49 -3.85 8.21 9.31
CA ILE A 49 -3.10 9.05 10.23
C ILE A 49 -1.89 9.63 9.50
N GLY A 50 -1.86 10.97 9.35
CA GLY A 50 -0.93 11.61 8.42
C GLY A 50 -1.14 11.07 7.00
N ASN A 51 -0.07 10.58 6.38
CA ASN A 51 -0.10 9.93 5.07
C ASN A 51 -0.10 8.40 5.14
N ASN A 52 -0.20 7.81 6.34
CA ASN A 52 -0.38 6.37 6.50
C ASN A 52 -1.86 6.01 6.32
N VAL A 53 -2.12 4.95 5.56
CA VAL A 53 -3.48 4.45 5.29
C VAL A 53 -3.56 2.98 5.65
N TRP A 54 -4.53 2.60 6.46
CA TRP A 54 -4.71 1.22 6.87
C TRP A 54 -6.18 0.79 6.92
N ALA A 55 -6.42 -0.51 6.81
CA ALA A 55 -7.73 -1.10 6.95
C ALA A 55 -7.65 -2.47 7.63
N LEU A 56 -8.71 -2.80 8.38
CA LEU A 56 -8.98 -4.14 8.90
C LEU A 56 -9.85 -4.90 7.88
N ALA A 57 -9.55 -6.19 7.69
CA ALA A 57 -10.38 -7.06 6.85
C ALA A 57 -11.77 -7.31 7.45
N GLN A 58 -11.84 -7.39 8.77
CA GLN A 58 -13.04 -7.65 9.58
C GLN A 58 -12.96 -6.84 10.88
N SER A 59 -14.02 -6.87 11.69
CA SER A 59 -13.97 -6.32 13.04
C SER A 59 -12.86 -7.00 13.86
N TYR A 60 -12.07 -6.21 14.57
CA TYR A 60 -10.99 -6.69 15.42
C TYR A 60 -11.50 -7.64 16.51
N ASP A 61 -10.86 -8.79 16.64
CA ASP A 61 -11.12 -9.77 17.71
C ASP A 61 -9.86 -9.90 18.58
N PRO A 62 -9.87 -9.45 19.84
CA PRO A 62 -8.71 -9.51 20.73
C PRO A 62 -8.29 -10.94 21.11
N ALA A 63 -9.09 -11.97 20.81
CA ALA A 63 -8.75 -13.37 21.03
C ALA A 63 -7.94 -13.99 19.87
N LYS A 64 -7.83 -13.28 18.73
CA LYS A 64 -7.09 -13.74 17.55
C LYS A 64 -5.74 -13.01 17.43
N PRO A 65 -4.68 -13.69 16.97
CA PRO A 65 -3.42 -13.02 16.63
C PRO A 65 -3.64 -12.05 15.45
N THR A 66 -2.78 -11.06 15.32
CA THR A 66 -2.88 -10.02 14.27
C THR A 66 -1.73 -10.14 13.29
N LEU A 67 -2.08 -10.27 12.01
CA LEU A 67 -1.16 -10.22 10.87
C LEU A 67 -1.26 -8.83 10.20
N LEU A 68 -0.13 -8.14 10.11
CA LEU A 68 0.04 -6.89 9.38
C LEU A 68 0.69 -7.16 8.01
N LEU A 69 0.09 -6.64 6.95
CA LEU A 69 0.69 -6.55 5.62
C LEU A 69 1.05 -5.08 5.40
N ASN A 70 2.35 -4.75 5.39
CA ASN A 70 2.82 -3.38 5.29
C ASN A 70 3.79 -3.19 4.13
N SER A 71 3.69 -2.08 3.42
CA SER A 71 4.75 -1.52 2.59
C SER A 71 4.59 0.00 2.49
N HIS A 72 5.61 0.71 1.95
CA HIS A 72 5.62 2.17 1.96
C HIS A 72 5.16 2.80 0.65
N LEU A 73 4.62 4.03 0.76
CA LEU A 73 4.09 4.82 -0.35
C LEU A 73 5.10 5.79 -0.92
N ASP A 74 6.05 6.20 -0.08
CA ASP A 74 7.00 7.21 -0.47
C ASP A 74 8.10 6.68 -1.40
N THR A 75 8.69 7.61 -2.12
CA THR A 75 9.81 7.37 -3.03
C THR A 75 10.93 8.36 -2.73
N VAL A 76 12.15 8.00 -3.10
CA VAL A 76 13.26 8.94 -3.23
C VAL A 76 13.01 9.96 -4.34
N LYS A 77 13.83 11.02 -4.40
CA LYS A 77 13.83 11.91 -5.56
C LYS A 77 14.41 11.21 -6.80
N PRO A 78 13.88 11.48 -8.01
CA PRO A 78 14.45 10.95 -9.22
C PRO A 78 15.93 11.31 -9.34
N ALA A 79 16.77 10.34 -9.67
CA ALA A 79 18.18 10.59 -9.97
C ALA A 79 18.32 11.35 -11.29
N ALA A 80 19.34 12.21 -11.39
CA ALA A 80 19.63 12.96 -12.63
C ALA A 80 19.96 12.06 -13.85
N SER A 81 20.31 10.80 -13.59
CA SER A 81 20.60 9.79 -14.61
C SER A 81 19.36 9.09 -15.19
N TRP A 82 18.15 9.43 -14.75
CA TRP A 82 16.93 8.86 -15.33
C TRP A 82 16.82 9.27 -16.81
N ILE A 83 16.63 8.26 -17.67
CA ILE A 83 16.50 8.45 -19.12
C ILE A 83 15.05 8.48 -19.58
N ARG A 84 14.10 8.15 -18.71
CA ARG A 84 12.66 8.19 -18.92
C ARG A 84 12.06 9.20 -17.95
N ASP A 85 10.85 9.70 -18.25
CA ASP A 85 10.09 10.45 -17.26
C ASP A 85 9.76 9.52 -16.06
N PRO A 86 10.24 9.84 -14.84
CA PRO A 86 10.07 8.97 -13.69
C PRO A 86 8.60 8.80 -13.27
N PHE A 87 7.73 9.75 -13.60
CA PHE A 87 6.32 9.77 -13.24
C PHE A 87 5.37 9.39 -14.38
N THR A 88 5.90 8.91 -15.50
CA THR A 88 5.10 8.35 -16.58
C THR A 88 5.25 6.83 -16.60
N PRO A 89 4.20 6.07 -16.20
CA PRO A 89 4.25 4.61 -16.23
C PRO A 89 4.34 4.10 -17.67
N VAL A 90 5.40 3.37 -17.97
CA VAL A 90 5.64 2.79 -19.31
C VAL A 90 5.67 1.27 -19.20
N GLU A 91 4.85 0.60 -19.99
CA GLU A 91 4.84 -0.86 -20.07
C GLU A 91 5.53 -1.33 -21.34
N GLU A 92 6.64 -2.07 -21.19
CA GLU A 92 7.42 -2.63 -22.30
C GLU A 92 7.86 -4.05 -21.95
N GLU A 93 7.71 -4.99 -22.86
CA GLU A 93 8.16 -6.39 -22.70
C GLU A 93 7.69 -7.05 -21.39
N GLY A 94 6.44 -6.75 -20.96
CA GLY A 94 5.86 -7.30 -19.72
C GLY A 94 6.45 -6.70 -18.44
N ARG A 95 7.13 -5.56 -18.52
CA ARG A 95 7.68 -4.80 -17.39
C ARG A 95 7.02 -3.43 -17.31
N LEU A 96 6.73 -2.99 -16.09
CA LEU A 96 6.22 -1.66 -15.81
C LEU A 96 7.35 -0.78 -15.24
N TYR A 97 7.71 0.26 -16.00
CA TYR A 97 8.75 1.21 -15.63
C TYR A 97 8.15 2.49 -15.03
N GLY A 98 8.81 3.05 -14.04
CA GLY A 98 8.51 4.32 -13.38
C GLY A 98 9.13 4.38 -11.99
N LEU A 99 9.27 5.58 -11.43
CA LEU A 99 9.81 5.75 -10.08
C LEU A 99 8.85 5.10 -9.08
N GLY A 100 9.41 4.33 -8.14
CA GLY A 100 8.61 3.60 -7.15
C GLY A 100 7.87 2.38 -7.71
N SER A 101 8.08 1.99 -9.00
CA SER A 101 7.41 0.80 -9.57
C SER A 101 7.79 -0.49 -8.85
N ASN A 102 9.03 -0.59 -8.35
CA ASN A 102 9.52 -1.75 -7.60
C ASN A 102 9.66 -1.42 -6.11
N ASP A 103 10.25 -0.30 -5.77
CA ASP A 103 10.48 0.19 -4.41
C ASP A 103 9.58 1.41 -4.13
N ALA A 104 8.43 1.26 -3.43
CA ALA A 104 7.88 -0.04 -3.05
C ALA A 104 6.45 -0.25 -3.60
N GLY A 105 6.10 0.42 -4.71
CA GLY A 105 4.75 0.36 -5.28
C GLY A 105 4.30 -1.06 -5.61
N ALA A 106 5.19 -1.90 -6.17
CA ALA A 106 4.87 -3.31 -6.43
C ALA A 106 4.53 -4.08 -5.15
N SER A 107 5.26 -3.82 -4.07
CA SER A 107 4.99 -4.43 -2.76
C SER A 107 3.65 -3.94 -2.20
N VAL A 108 3.38 -2.64 -2.24
CA VAL A 108 2.09 -2.05 -1.80
C VAL A 108 0.91 -2.74 -2.50
N VAL A 109 0.93 -2.80 -3.84
CA VAL A 109 -0.21 -3.34 -4.58
C VAL A 109 -0.31 -4.86 -4.50
N SER A 110 0.81 -5.57 -4.33
CA SER A 110 0.81 -7.02 -4.12
C SER A 110 0.24 -7.39 -2.76
N LEU A 111 0.62 -6.67 -1.71
CA LEU A 111 0.09 -6.87 -0.37
C LEU A 111 -1.38 -6.44 -0.27
N LEU A 112 -1.79 -5.38 -1.00
CA LEU A 112 -3.20 -5.03 -1.13
C LEU A 112 -3.99 -6.16 -1.81
N GLY A 113 -3.48 -6.72 -2.91
CA GLY A 113 -4.11 -7.86 -3.59
C GLY A 113 -4.26 -9.08 -2.68
N ALA A 114 -3.21 -9.39 -1.90
CA ALA A 114 -3.25 -10.45 -0.89
C ALA A 114 -4.28 -10.15 0.22
N PHE A 115 -4.34 -8.91 0.70
CA PHE A 115 -5.33 -8.45 1.66
C PHE A 115 -6.77 -8.66 1.14
N LEU A 116 -7.07 -8.19 -0.07
CA LEU A 116 -8.38 -8.33 -0.69
C LEU A 116 -8.78 -9.79 -0.85
N PHE A 117 -7.84 -10.63 -1.29
CA PHE A 117 -8.08 -12.07 -1.44
C PHE A 117 -8.38 -12.74 -0.09
N LEU A 118 -7.56 -12.50 0.93
CA LEU A 118 -7.72 -13.11 2.26
C LEU A 118 -8.95 -12.57 2.99
N ALA A 119 -9.29 -11.30 2.80
CA ALA A 119 -10.46 -10.68 3.39
C ALA A 119 -11.79 -11.22 2.84
N SER A 120 -11.76 -11.91 1.69
CA SER A 120 -12.97 -12.52 1.08
C SER A 120 -13.52 -13.72 1.87
N THR A 121 -12.75 -14.24 2.84
CA THR A 121 -13.14 -15.36 3.70
C THR A 121 -12.76 -15.07 5.14
N GLU A 122 -13.45 -15.72 6.09
CA GLU A 122 -13.10 -15.61 7.50
C GLU A 122 -11.70 -16.20 7.76
N GLN A 123 -10.88 -15.46 8.52
CA GLN A 123 -9.53 -15.86 8.88
C GLN A 123 -9.44 -16.19 10.37
N PRO A 124 -8.56 -17.11 10.77
CA PRO A 124 -8.29 -17.40 12.19
C PRO A 124 -7.42 -16.33 12.87
N TYR A 125 -7.17 -15.20 12.22
CA TYR A 125 -6.38 -14.07 12.68
C TYR A 125 -7.03 -12.74 12.26
N ASN A 126 -6.70 -11.66 12.95
CA ASN A 126 -6.96 -10.31 12.47
C ASN A 126 -6.02 -10.01 11.32
N LEU A 127 -6.55 -9.45 10.24
CA LEU A 127 -5.75 -9.08 9.08
C LEU A 127 -5.82 -7.56 8.89
N ILE A 128 -4.64 -6.93 8.86
CA ILE A 128 -4.48 -5.49 8.61
C ILE A 128 -3.64 -5.29 7.36
N PHE A 129 -4.09 -4.40 6.48
CA PHE A 129 -3.27 -3.81 5.43
C PHE A 129 -2.88 -2.40 5.85
N LEU A 130 -1.60 -2.04 5.67
CA LEU A 130 -1.06 -0.71 5.91
C LEU A 130 -0.19 -0.29 4.74
N ALA A 131 -0.48 0.88 4.18
CA ALA A 131 0.42 1.61 3.31
C ALA A 131 1.04 2.75 4.13
N SER A 132 2.31 2.64 4.48
CA SER A 132 3.02 3.59 5.35
C SER A 132 3.71 4.70 4.58
N ALA A 133 4.00 5.80 5.26
CA ALA A 133 4.71 6.95 4.72
C ALA A 133 6.14 7.05 5.29
N GLU A 134 6.96 7.95 4.75
CA GLU A 134 8.27 8.40 5.27
C GLU A 134 9.30 7.27 5.53
N GLU A 135 9.21 6.13 4.83
CA GLU A 135 10.14 5.01 5.03
C GLU A 135 11.55 5.39 4.60
N GLU A 136 11.71 5.95 3.39
CA GLU A 136 12.98 6.31 2.76
C GLU A 136 13.81 7.35 3.53
N VAL A 137 13.18 8.00 4.49
CA VAL A 137 13.82 9.01 5.35
C VAL A 137 13.77 8.63 6.83
N SER A 138 13.32 7.41 7.15
CA SER A 138 13.10 6.94 8.54
C SER A 138 12.33 7.98 9.38
N GLY A 139 11.27 8.54 8.79
CA GLY A 139 10.55 9.69 9.34
C GLY A 139 9.64 9.31 10.50
N ALA A 140 9.42 10.27 11.40
CA ALA A 140 8.60 10.07 12.59
C ALA A 140 7.09 9.92 12.30
N ASN A 141 6.64 10.40 11.12
CA ASN A 141 5.23 10.31 10.72
C ASN A 141 4.92 9.08 9.87
N GLY A 142 5.88 8.14 9.72
CA GLY A 142 5.73 6.89 9.00
C GLY A 142 5.18 5.77 9.89
N ILE A 143 5.79 4.58 9.77
CA ILE A 143 5.34 3.36 10.45
C ILE A 143 5.21 3.52 11.97
N VAL A 144 6.09 4.29 12.62
CA VAL A 144 6.04 4.50 14.08
C VAL A 144 4.74 5.20 14.48
N LEU A 145 4.33 6.22 13.73
CA LEU A 145 3.06 6.91 13.94
C LEU A 145 1.88 5.97 13.66
N ALA A 146 1.92 5.20 12.56
CA ALA A 146 0.86 4.26 12.23
C ALA A 146 0.66 3.21 13.33
N LEU A 147 1.75 2.61 13.84
CA LEU A 147 1.68 1.58 14.89
C LEU A 147 1.05 2.09 16.19
N SER A 148 1.06 3.40 16.48
CA SER A 148 0.39 3.96 17.65
C SER A 148 -1.14 3.91 17.59
N GLU A 149 -1.71 3.77 16.39
CA GLU A 149 -3.16 3.71 16.14
C GLU A 149 -3.64 2.29 15.82
N LEU A 150 -2.72 1.38 15.46
CA LEU A 150 -3.07 0.01 15.14
C LEU A 150 -3.34 -0.82 16.40
N PRO A 151 -4.22 -1.84 16.31
CA PRO A 151 -4.25 -2.89 17.31
C PRO A 151 -2.87 -3.56 17.45
N PRO A 152 -2.58 -4.24 18.57
CA PRO A 152 -1.33 -5.00 18.74
C PRO A 152 -1.09 -5.94 17.55
N VAL A 153 0.13 -5.94 17.03
CA VAL A 153 0.56 -6.74 15.87
C VAL A 153 1.44 -7.88 16.38
N ASP A 154 1.11 -9.13 16.02
CA ASP A 154 1.88 -10.32 16.38
C ASP A 154 2.86 -10.71 15.28
N PHE A 155 2.47 -10.54 14.01
CA PHE A 155 3.28 -10.86 12.83
C PHE A 155 3.14 -9.78 11.77
N ALA A 156 4.21 -9.54 11.03
CA ALA A 156 4.19 -8.62 9.90
C ALA A 156 4.88 -9.22 8.67
N VAL A 157 4.33 -8.90 7.49
CA VAL A 157 4.98 -9.05 6.19
C VAL A 157 5.23 -7.65 5.67
N VAL A 158 6.49 -7.36 5.30
CA VAL A 158 6.95 -6.04 4.83
C VAL A 158 7.64 -6.18 3.49
#